data_45e6f9977eedf37f746750e5d8a38efd
#
_entry.id   45e6f9977eedf37f746750e5d8a38efd
#
_cell.length_a   1.000
_cell.length_b   1.000
_cell.length_c   1.000
_cell.angle_alpha   90.00
_cell.angle_beta   90.00
_cell.angle_gamma   90.00
#
_symmetry.space_group_name_H-M   'P 1'
#
loop_
_entity.id
_entity.type
_entity.pdbx_description
1 polymer ?
#
loop_
_entity_poly.entity_id
_entity_poly.type
_entity_poly.pdbx_seq_one_letter_code
_entity_poly.pdbx_strand_id
1 'polypeptide(L)'
;MHVYPEPGDKDDLHCHNADQTFYVIDGECTMHFPDGGKAVLTPGMVATITGGAFYQLENTGTGPMVLMGNRSGPSEAIQHINYELRKDIKTLPQEEMAKLRRPGNVQIA
;
A
#
# COMPACT_ATOMS: atom_id res chain seq x y z
N MET A 1 -2.81 -9.58 -6.41
CA MET A 1 -3.75 -8.45 -6.36
C MET A 1 -3.89 -7.94 -4.94
N HIS A 2 -4.25 -6.67 -4.80
CA HIS A 2 -4.50 -6.06 -3.51
C HIS A 2 -5.95 -5.62 -3.47
N VAL A 3 -6.68 -6.03 -2.45
CA VAL A 3 -8.10 -5.69 -2.30
C VAL A 3 -8.29 -4.93 -0.98
N TYR A 4 -8.89 -3.75 -1.08
CA TYR A 4 -9.27 -2.90 0.04
C TYR A 4 -10.80 -2.82 0.03
N PRO A 5 -11.51 -3.71 0.76
CA PRO A 5 -12.95 -3.91 0.57
C PRO A 5 -13.81 -2.71 0.93
N GLU A 6 -13.42 -1.94 1.94
CA GLU A 6 -14.28 -0.90 2.49
C GLU A 6 -13.72 0.50 2.24
N PRO A 7 -14.59 1.48 1.99
CA PRO A 7 -14.16 2.87 1.98
C PRO A 7 -13.43 3.24 3.26
N GLY A 8 -12.28 3.91 3.11
CA GLY A 8 -11.42 4.28 4.23
C GLY A 8 -10.38 3.25 4.63
N ASP A 9 -10.42 2.05 4.05
CA ASP A 9 -9.37 1.06 4.27
C ASP A 9 -8.04 1.60 3.73
N LYS A 10 -6.99 1.43 4.51
CA LYS A 10 -5.67 1.90 4.15
C LYS A 10 -4.58 1.07 4.82
N ASP A 11 -3.43 1.02 4.18
CA ASP A 11 -2.24 0.46 4.80
C ASP A 11 -1.48 1.53 5.60
N ASP A 12 -0.33 1.18 6.14
CA ASP A 12 0.55 2.13 6.82
C ASP A 12 1.35 2.94 5.79
N LEU A 13 1.84 4.10 6.20
CA LEU A 13 2.81 4.85 5.40
C LEU A 13 4.14 4.09 5.44
N HIS A 14 4.61 3.61 4.29
CA HIS A 14 5.73 2.68 4.21
C HIS A 14 6.47 2.80 2.89
N CYS A 15 7.63 2.16 2.81
CA CYS A 15 8.33 1.95 1.55
C CYS A 15 8.78 0.49 1.43
N HIS A 16 9.17 0.12 0.24
CA HIS A 16 9.79 -1.15 -0.05
C HIS A 16 11.19 -0.92 -0.62
N ASN A 17 12.02 -1.94 -0.57
CA ASN A 17 13.36 -1.93 -1.17
C ASN A 17 13.34 -2.38 -2.65
N ALA A 18 12.20 -2.25 -3.30
CA ALA A 18 11.99 -2.62 -4.70
C ALA A 18 11.12 -1.58 -5.38
N ASP A 19 11.27 -1.46 -6.69
CA ASP A 19 10.38 -0.65 -7.50
C ASP A 19 9.05 -1.36 -7.66
N GLN A 20 7.97 -0.58 -7.68
CA GLN A 20 6.62 -1.12 -7.80
C GLN A 20 5.80 -0.35 -8.81
N THR A 21 4.86 -1.04 -9.43
CA THR A 21 3.78 -0.43 -10.20
C THR A 21 2.44 -0.91 -9.64
N PHE A 22 1.48 -0.01 -9.58
CA PHE A 22 0.09 -0.33 -9.25
C PHE A 22 -0.81 0.10 -10.39
N TYR A 23 -1.64 -0.82 -10.86
CA TYR A 23 -2.69 -0.57 -11.83
C TYR A 23 -4.04 -0.66 -11.12
N VAL A 24 -4.85 0.42 -11.21
CA VAL A 24 -6.17 0.43 -10.59
C VAL A 24 -7.14 -0.33 -11.48
N ILE A 25 -7.68 -1.43 -10.96
CA ILE A 25 -8.66 -2.25 -11.67
C ILE A 25 -10.07 -1.76 -11.38
N ASP A 26 -10.36 -1.44 -10.11
CA ASP A 26 -11.69 -1.01 -9.68
C ASP A 26 -11.58 -0.08 -8.47
N GLY A 27 -12.55 0.82 -8.34
CA GLY A 27 -12.63 1.76 -7.24
C GLY A 27 -11.75 2.99 -7.41
N GLU A 28 -11.54 3.72 -6.32
CA GLU A 28 -10.70 4.91 -6.29
C GLU A 28 -9.62 4.74 -5.23
N CYS A 29 -8.38 4.99 -5.63
CA CYS A 29 -7.23 4.92 -4.74
C CYS A 29 -6.64 6.31 -4.56
N THR A 30 -6.46 6.75 -3.32
CA THR A 30 -5.66 7.93 -3.02
C THR A 30 -4.32 7.47 -2.46
N MET A 31 -3.25 7.91 -3.11
CA MET A 31 -1.88 7.66 -2.66
C MET A 31 -1.40 8.88 -1.89
N HIS A 32 -1.02 8.67 -0.63
CA HIS A 32 -0.52 9.71 0.26
C HIS A 32 1.00 9.64 0.37
N PHE A 33 1.64 10.80 0.51
CA PHE A 33 3.10 10.93 0.66
C PHE A 33 3.45 11.60 1.98
N PRO A 34 4.71 11.42 2.49
CA PRO A 34 5.10 11.96 3.79
C PRO A 34 5.00 13.48 3.93
N ASP A 35 5.14 14.21 2.82
CA ASP A 35 5.07 15.68 2.81
C ASP A 35 3.64 16.24 2.84
N GLY A 36 2.64 15.36 2.93
CA GLY A 36 1.23 15.72 2.86
C GLY A 36 0.66 15.77 1.45
N GLY A 37 1.48 15.58 0.42
CA GLY A 37 1.01 15.45 -0.96
C GLY A 37 0.20 14.19 -1.17
N LYS A 38 -0.64 14.20 -2.19
CA LYS A 38 -1.45 13.05 -2.55
C LYS A 38 -1.77 13.01 -4.03
N ALA A 39 -2.06 11.82 -4.54
CA ALA A 39 -2.50 11.60 -5.91
C ALA A 39 -3.72 10.69 -5.90
N VAL A 40 -4.75 11.05 -6.67
CA VAL A 40 -5.97 10.25 -6.81
C VAL A 40 -5.87 9.44 -8.08
N LEU A 41 -6.03 8.13 -7.95
CA LEU A 41 -5.93 7.17 -9.05
C LEU A 41 -7.29 6.52 -9.27
N THR A 42 -7.72 6.47 -10.52
CA THR A 42 -8.98 5.84 -10.93
C THR A 42 -8.71 4.66 -11.87
N PRO A 43 -9.72 3.82 -12.17
CA PRO A 43 -9.51 2.64 -13.02
C PRO A 43 -8.83 2.95 -14.33
N GLY A 44 -7.82 2.16 -14.66
CA GLY A 44 -6.98 2.33 -15.85
C GLY A 44 -5.72 3.14 -15.62
N MET A 45 -5.57 3.79 -14.47
CA MET A 45 -4.36 4.54 -14.14
C MET A 45 -3.30 3.64 -13.53
N VAL A 46 -2.05 3.98 -13.78
CA VAL A 46 -0.88 3.27 -13.26
C VAL A 46 -0.03 4.25 -12.46
N ALA A 47 0.43 3.81 -11.30
CA ALA A 47 1.43 4.53 -10.51
C ALA A 47 2.71 3.71 -10.45
N THR A 48 3.85 4.36 -10.65
CA THR A 48 5.16 3.76 -10.46
C THR A 48 5.82 4.37 -9.24
N ILE A 49 6.32 3.52 -8.35
CA ILE A 49 6.95 3.94 -7.10
C ILE A 49 8.34 3.31 -7.05
N THR A 50 9.36 4.16 -6.95
CA THR A 50 10.75 3.69 -6.84
C THR A 50 11.03 3.17 -5.44
N GLY A 51 11.93 2.19 -5.35
CA GLY A 51 12.36 1.64 -4.07
C GLY A 51 12.87 2.73 -3.13
N GLY A 52 12.47 2.67 -1.86
CA GLY A 52 12.79 3.65 -0.85
C GLY A 52 11.84 4.83 -0.75
N ALA A 53 10.93 5.01 -1.71
CA ALA A 53 9.93 6.08 -1.66
C ALA A 53 8.76 5.68 -0.75
N PHE A 54 8.47 6.49 0.25
CA PHE A 54 7.37 6.24 1.18
C PHE A 54 6.02 6.64 0.60
N TYR A 55 5.02 5.80 0.80
CA TYR A 55 3.66 6.03 0.35
C TYR A 55 2.66 5.27 1.21
N GLN A 56 1.40 5.68 1.12
CA GLN A 56 0.27 5.00 1.75
C GLN A 56 -0.88 4.96 0.75
N LEU A 57 -1.54 3.82 0.63
CA LEU A 57 -2.70 3.67 -0.25
C LEU A 57 -3.97 3.64 0.59
N GLU A 58 -4.97 4.37 0.15
CA GLU A 58 -6.27 4.46 0.81
C GLU A 58 -7.40 4.27 -0.20
N ASN A 59 -8.39 3.47 0.18
CA ASN A 59 -9.65 3.37 -0.56
C ASN A 59 -10.49 4.60 -0.27
N THR A 60 -10.55 5.52 -1.23
CA THR A 60 -11.33 6.75 -1.12
C THR A 60 -12.59 6.73 -1.98
N GLY A 61 -12.93 5.58 -2.52
CA GLY A 61 -14.17 5.38 -3.28
C GLY A 61 -15.34 5.01 -2.39
N THR A 62 -16.43 4.57 -3.04
CA THR A 62 -17.66 4.18 -2.36
C THR A 62 -17.88 2.68 -2.32
N GLY A 63 -17.00 1.91 -2.95
CA GLY A 63 -17.03 0.46 -2.99
C GLY A 63 -15.62 -0.10 -2.86
N PRO A 64 -15.40 -1.38 -3.20
CA PRO A 64 -14.08 -1.99 -3.12
C PRO A 64 -13.07 -1.31 -4.02
N MET A 65 -11.82 -1.26 -3.56
CA MET A 65 -10.68 -0.82 -4.34
C MET A 65 -9.83 -2.06 -4.67
N VAL A 66 -9.57 -2.27 -5.95
CA VAL A 66 -8.80 -3.41 -6.42
C VAL A 66 -7.61 -2.93 -7.23
N LEU A 67 -6.43 -3.35 -6.84
CA LEU A 67 -5.18 -2.99 -7.50
C LEU A 67 -4.44 -4.23 -7.95
N MET A 68 -3.78 -4.14 -9.12
CA MET A 68 -2.80 -5.12 -9.54
C MET A 68 -1.41 -4.51 -9.31
N GLY A 69 -0.61 -5.15 -8.46
CA GLY A 69 0.74 -4.69 -8.14
C GLY A 69 1.81 -5.59 -8.71
N ASN A 70 2.90 -4.98 -9.15
CA ASN A 70 4.10 -5.68 -9.58
C ASN A 70 5.31 -5.10 -8.86
N ARG A 71 6.27 -5.95 -8.52
CA ARG A 71 7.50 -5.55 -7.84
C ARG A 71 8.70 -6.11 -8.58
N SER A 72 9.83 -5.38 -8.54
CA SER A 72 11.11 -5.89 -8.97
C SER A 72 11.72 -6.80 -7.89
N GLY A 73 12.40 -7.86 -8.30
CA GLY A 73 13.09 -8.78 -7.41
C GLY A 73 12.20 -9.85 -6.77
N PRO A 74 12.83 -10.82 -6.09
CA PRO A 74 12.12 -11.93 -5.46
C PRO A 74 11.37 -11.47 -4.21
N SER A 75 10.15 -12.00 -4.02
CA SER A 75 9.27 -11.55 -2.94
C SER A 75 9.83 -11.79 -1.54
N GLU A 76 10.62 -12.85 -1.35
CA GLU A 76 11.24 -13.14 -0.05
C GLU A 76 12.31 -12.12 0.35
N ALA A 77 12.86 -11.36 -0.60
CA ALA A 77 13.84 -10.31 -0.34
C ALA A 77 13.19 -8.93 -0.18
N ILE A 78 11.90 -8.79 -0.41
CA ILE A 78 11.20 -7.52 -0.33
C ILE A 78 10.96 -7.17 1.14
N GLN A 79 11.38 -5.96 1.52
CA GLN A 79 11.14 -5.38 2.84
C GLN A 79 9.92 -4.46 2.81
N HIS A 80 9.26 -4.33 3.93
CA HIS A 80 8.17 -3.37 4.14
C HIS A 80 8.57 -2.48 5.32
N ILE A 81 9.12 -1.31 5.03
CA ILE A 81 9.66 -0.39 6.03
C ILE A 81 8.59 0.62 6.43
N ASN A 82 8.14 0.55 7.69
CA ASN A 82 7.19 1.51 8.22
C ASN A 82 7.85 2.88 8.40
N TYR A 83 7.16 3.95 8.00
CA TYR A 83 7.70 5.31 8.04
C TYR A 83 8.02 5.79 9.45
N GLU A 84 7.12 5.57 10.41
CA GLU A 84 7.30 6.02 11.79
C GLU A 84 8.35 5.19 12.52
N LEU A 85 8.28 3.86 12.38
CA LEU A 85 9.15 2.94 13.09
C LEU A 85 10.51 2.79 12.44
N ARG A 86 10.60 3.03 11.14
CA ARG A 86 11.81 2.81 10.34
C ARG A 86 12.32 1.37 10.43
N LYS A 87 11.38 0.42 10.55
CA LYS A 87 11.64 -1.02 10.67
C LYS A 87 10.80 -1.79 9.66
N ASP A 88 11.36 -2.92 9.21
CA ASP A 88 10.61 -3.88 8.42
C ASP A 88 9.51 -4.51 9.28
N ILE A 89 8.25 -4.27 8.93
CA ILE A 89 7.10 -4.77 9.72
C ILE A 89 7.02 -6.29 9.72
N LYS A 90 7.69 -6.98 8.79
CA LYS A 90 7.77 -8.44 8.79
C LYS A 90 8.52 -8.98 10.01
N THR A 91 9.33 -8.11 10.65
CA THR A 91 10.08 -8.46 11.87
C THR A 91 9.32 -8.13 13.14
N LEU A 92 8.14 -7.48 13.04
CA LEU A 92 7.33 -7.10 14.18
C LEU A 92 6.45 -8.27 14.65
N PRO A 93 6.11 -8.31 15.96
CA PRO A 93 5.08 -9.22 16.45
C PRO A 93 3.75 -8.96 15.72
N GLN A 94 2.98 -10.02 15.51
CA GLN A 94 1.71 -9.92 14.79
C GLN A 94 0.76 -8.88 15.41
N GLU A 95 0.76 -8.77 16.72
CA GLU A 95 -0.06 -7.79 17.44
C GLU A 95 0.28 -6.35 17.07
N GLU A 96 1.57 -6.04 16.94
CA GLU A 96 2.01 -4.69 16.55
C GLU A 96 1.75 -4.43 15.08
N MET A 97 1.92 -5.45 14.24
CA MET A 97 1.62 -5.34 12.82
C MET A 97 0.14 -5.03 12.59
N ALA A 98 -0.74 -5.66 13.36
CA ALA A 98 -2.19 -5.45 13.25
C ALA A 98 -2.60 -4.02 13.59
N LYS A 99 -1.86 -3.32 14.45
CA LYS A 99 -2.13 -1.93 14.81
C LYS A 99 -1.81 -0.94 13.70
N LEU A 100 -0.94 -1.32 12.79
CA LEU A 100 -0.51 -0.45 11.68
C LEU A 100 -1.49 -0.46 10.52
N ARG A 101 -2.40 -1.42 10.49
CA ARG A 101 -3.37 -1.61 9.41
C ARG A 101 -4.78 -1.54 9.95
N ARG A 102 -5.71 -1.17 9.09
CA ARG A 102 -7.12 -1.27 9.43
C ARG A 102 -7.48 -2.73 9.63
N PRO A 103 -8.20 -3.07 10.72
CA PRO A 103 -8.44 -4.47 11.10
C PRO A 103 -9.10 -5.26 9.99
N GLY A 104 -8.44 -6.32 9.56
CA GLY A 104 -8.99 -7.35 8.71
C GLY A 104 -9.37 -6.94 7.28
N ASN A 105 -9.08 -5.71 6.88
CA ASN A 105 -9.67 -5.16 5.68
C ASN A 105 -8.74 -5.14 4.47
N VAL A 106 -7.43 -5.14 4.66
CA VAL A 106 -6.49 -5.14 3.55
C VAL A 106 -6.04 -6.56 3.26
N GLN A 107 -6.25 -7.01 2.02
CA GLN A 107 -5.89 -8.35 1.57
C GLN A 107 -4.88 -8.26 0.44
N ILE A 108 -3.80 -8.99 0.57
CA ILE A 108 -2.73 -9.07 -0.44
C ILE A 108 -2.65 -10.52 -0.92
N ALA A 109 -2.91 -10.71 -2.19
CA ALA A 109 -2.85 -12.02 -2.82
C ALA A 109 -1.58 -12.18 -3.65
#